data_80d063e7974eb1095f2518aa3a2e6da0
#
_entry.id   80d063e7974eb1095f2518aa3a2e6da0
#
_cell.length_a   1.000
_cell.length_b   1.000
_cell.length_c   1.000
_cell.angle_alpha   90.00
_cell.angle_beta   90.00
_cell.angle_gamma   90.00
#
_symmetry.space_group_name_H-M   'P 1'
#
loop_
_entity.id
_entity.type
_entity.pdbx_description
1 polymer ?
#
loop_
_entity_poly.entity_id
_entity_poly.type
_entity_poly.pdbx_seq_one_letter_code
_entity_poly.pdbx_strand_id
1 'polypeptide(L)' 'KAIKSGVKTATKKVFAAIEAGDKEVAKAELANATKTIEMATSKGVYHKNNAARKVSRLSKAVNKMA' A
#
# COMPACT_ATOMS: atom_id res chain seq x y z
N LYS A 1 -3.40 -11.63 -12.49
CA LYS A 1 -3.34 -10.52 -13.45
C LYS A 1 -3.72 -9.21 -12.80
N ALA A 2 -5.02 -8.99 -12.66
CA ALA A 2 -5.54 -7.74 -12.12
C ALA A 2 -5.10 -7.50 -10.67
N ILE A 3 -4.84 -8.56 -9.91
CA ILE A 3 -4.47 -8.44 -8.51
C ILE A 3 -3.14 -7.73 -8.34
N LYS A 4 -2.13 -8.11 -9.12
CA LYS A 4 -0.82 -7.45 -9.06
C LYS A 4 -0.91 -6.00 -9.51
N SER A 5 -1.67 -5.75 -10.56
CA SER A 5 -1.89 -4.39 -11.05
C SER A 5 -2.59 -3.54 -9.99
N GLY A 6 -3.57 -4.12 -9.29
CA GLY A 6 -4.28 -3.43 -8.23
C GLY A 6 -3.36 -3.03 -7.09
N VAL A 7 -2.46 -3.94 -6.68
CA VAL A 7 -1.47 -3.64 -5.64
C VAL A 7 -0.55 -2.51 -6.08
N LYS A 8 -0.08 -2.58 -7.30
CA LYS A 8 0.82 -1.57 -7.85
C LYS A 8 0.14 -0.20 -7.88
N THR A 9 -1.11 -0.16 -8.34
CA THR A 9 -1.90 1.07 -8.40
C THR A 9 -2.13 1.64 -7.01
N ALA A 10 -2.50 0.79 -6.06
CA ALA A 10 -2.73 1.23 -4.68
C ALA A 10 -1.46 1.81 -4.07
N THR A 11 -0.31 1.18 -4.33
CA THR A 11 0.98 1.67 -3.85
C THR A 11 1.28 3.05 -4.44
N LYS A 12 1.05 3.22 -5.73
CA LYS A 12 1.29 4.49 -6.39
C LYS A 12 0.42 5.60 -5.81
N LYS A 13 -0.82 5.28 -5.48
CA LYS A 13 -1.74 6.26 -4.90
C LYS A 13 -1.23 6.73 -3.53
N VAL A 14 -0.69 5.81 -2.72
CA VAL A 14 -0.12 6.18 -1.44
C VAL A 14 1.03 7.17 -1.63
N PHE A 15 1.96 6.87 -2.52
CA PHE A 15 3.09 7.75 -2.76
C PHE A 15 2.68 9.08 -3.38
N ALA A 16 1.68 9.07 -4.25
CA ALA A 16 1.17 10.30 -4.83
C ALA A 16 0.60 11.22 -3.74
N ALA A 17 -0.13 10.64 -2.79
CA ALA A 17 -0.68 11.41 -1.67
C ALA A 17 0.44 11.96 -0.79
N ILE A 18 1.51 11.18 -0.59
CA ILE A 18 2.66 11.62 0.18
C ILE A 18 3.34 12.82 -0.50
N GLU A 19 3.52 12.73 -1.81
CA GLU A 19 4.12 13.82 -2.57
C GLU A 19 3.27 15.09 -2.55
N ALA A 20 1.95 14.90 -2.56
CA ALA A 20 1.03 16.02 -2.47
C ALA A 20 1.00 16.64 -1.07
N GLY A 21 1.57 15.96 -0.09
CA GLY A 21 1.59 16.45 1.27
C GLY A 21 0.27 16.29 2.01
N ASP A 22 -0.63 15.45 1.49
CA ASP A 22 -1.94 15.24 2.08
C ASP A 22 -1.92 14.00 2.97
N LYS A 23 -1.68 14.22 4.24
CA LYS A 23 -1.54 13.13 5.20
C LYS A 23 -2.82 12.32 5.37
N GLU A 24 -3.98 12.98 5.35
CA GLU A 24 -5.25 12.28 5.49
C GLU A 24 -5.51 11.33 4.31
N VAL A 25 -5.28 11.83 3.10
CA VAL A 25 -5.42 11.01 1.90
C VAL A 25 -4.39 9.89 1.92
N ALA A 26 -3.16 10.18 2.34
CA ALA A 26 -2.12 9.17 2.43
C ALA A 26 -2.53 8.04 3.38
N LYS A 27 -3.11 8.37 4.51
CA LYS A 27 -3.58 7.36 5.47
C LYS A 27 -4.72 6.53 4.89
N ALA A 28 -5.65 7.17 4.21
CA ALA A 28 -6.77 6.47 3.58
C ALA A 28 -6.27 5.52 2.50
N GLU A 29 -5.36 6.00 1.67
CA GLU A 29 -4.79 5.16 0.62
C GLU A 29 -3.94 4.03 1.20
N LEU A 30 -3.25 4.29 2.31
CA LEU A 30 -2.51 3.24 3.00
C LEU A 30 -3.43 2.11 3.44
N ALA A 31 -4.58 2.44 4.01
CA ALA A 31 -5.55 1.45 4.44
C ALA A 31 -6.03 0.62 3.24
N ASN A 32 -6.33 1.29 2.13
CA ASN A 32 -6.77 0.61 0.91
C ASN A 32 -5.66 -0.29 0.35
N ALA A 33 -4.42 0.21 0.34
CA ALA A 33 -3.28 -0.57 -0.15
C ALA A 33 -3.06 -1.80 0.72
N THR A 34 -3.15 -1.66 2.04
CA THR A 34 -3.01 -2.77 2.97
C THR A 34 -4.05 -3.85 2.68
N LYS A 35 -5.30 -3.44 2.50
CA LYS A 35 -6.39 -4.36 2.19
C LYS A 35 -6.12 -5.10 0.88
N THR A 36 -5.69 -4.36 -0.14
CA THR A 36 -5.39 -4.94 -1.44
C THR A 36 -4.25 -5.96 -1.35
N ILE A 37 -3.20 -5.62 -0.59
CA ILE A 37 -2.06 -6.52 -0.40
C ILE A 37 -2.47 -7.77 0.37
N GLU A 38 -3.30 -7.62 1.39
CA GLU A 38 -3.80 -8.77 2.16
C GLU A 38 -4.63 -9.70 1.29
N MET A 39 -5.47 -9.12 0.44
CA MET A 39 -6.27 -9.91 -0.49
C MET A 39 -5.39 -10.69 -1.46
N ALA A 40 -4.36 -10.04 -1.98
CA ALA A 40 -3.42 -10.69 -2.89
C ALA A 40 -2.68 -11.83 -2.19
N THR A 41 -2.33 -11.64 -0.92
CA THR A 41 -1.67 -12.67 -0.12
C THR A 41 -2.60 -13.86 0.09
N SER A 42 -3.86 -13.58 0.39
CA SER A 42 -4.87 -14.62 0.58
C SER A 42 -5.07 -15.46 -0.67
N LYS A 43 -4.91 -14.86 -1.83
CA LYS A 43 -5.05 -15.57 -3.11
C LYS A 43 -3.75 -16.21 -3.59
N GLY A 44 -2.70 -16.14 -2.78
CA GLY A 44 -1.43 -16.77 -3.11
C GLY A 44 -0.55 -15.99 -4.07
N VAL A 45 -0.89 -14.74 -4.37
CA VAL A 45 -0.08 -13.92 -5.27
C VAL A 45 1.22 -13.50 -4.60
N TYR A 46 1.17 -13.19 -3.32
CA TYR A 46 2.35 -12.82 -2.54
C TYR A 46 2.52 -13.73 -1.35
N HIS A 47 3.78 -14.01 -1.02
CA HIS A 47 4.08 -14.69 0.22
C HIS A 47 3.83 -13.74 1.40
N LYS A 48 3.49 -14.33 2.55
CA LYS A 48 3.21 -13.59 3.78
C LYS A 48 4.30 -12.57 4.12
N ASN A 49 5.56 -12.97 3.99
CA ASN A 49 6.69 -12.09 4.31
C ASN A 49 6.79 -10.91 3.34
N ASN A 50 6.54 -11.16 2.06
CA ASN A 50 6.56 -10.09 1.06
C ASN A 50 5.46 -9.08 1.31
N ALA A 51 4.28 -9.58 1.67
CA ALA A 51 3.14 -8.71 1.98
C ALA A 51 3.47 -7.81 3.17
N ALA A 52 4.04 -8.40 4.23
CA ALA A 52 4.41 -7.65 5.42
C ALA A 52 5.41 -6.55 5.10
N ARG A 53 6.39 -6.85 4.26
CA ARG A 53 7.39 -5.87 3.84
C ARG A 53 6.76 -4.71 3.07
N LYS A 54 5.85 -5.02 2.16
CA LYS A 54 5.18 -3.98 1.37
C LYS A 54 4.37 -3.05 2.26
N VAL A 55 3.60 -3.60 3.18
CA VAL A 55 2.80 -2.82 4.10
C VAL A 55 3.69 -1.97 5.01
N SER A 56 4.76 -2.58 5.54
CA SER A 56 5.70 -1.87 6.41
C SER A 56 6.32 -0.68 5.70
N ARG A 57 6.73 -0.87 4.45
CA ARG A 57 7.33 0.19 3.63
C ARG A 57 6.38 1.37 3.44
N LEU A 58 5.14 1.07 3.08
CA LEU A 58 4.14 2.09 2.88
C LEU A 58 3.82 2.82 4.19
N SER A 59 3.68 2.05 5.26
CA SER A 59 3.40 2.62 6.58
C SER A 59 4.50 3.58 7.01
N LYS A 60 5.75 3.20 6.83
CA LYS A 60 6.90 4.04 7.17
C LYS A 60 6.89 5.33 6.35
N ALA A 61 6.59 5.22 5.06
CA ALA A 61 6.54 6.39 4.19
C ALA A 61 5.48 7.38 4.64
N VAL A 62 4.30 6.88 5.01
CA VAL A 62 3.23 7.74 5.51
C VAL A 62 3.60 8.36 6.86
N ASN A 63 4.22 7.58 7.74
CA ASN A 63 4.62 8.06 9.06
C ASN A 63 5.71 9.13 8.99
N LYS A 64 6.47 9.17 7.92
CA LYS A 64 7.49 10.20 7.73
C LYS A 64 6.90 11.55 7.38
N MET A 65 5.65 11.60 7.00
CA MET A 65 4.99 12.85 6.70
C MET A 65 4.84 13.69 7.98
N ALA A 66 5.15 14.96 7.85
CA ALA A 66 5.09 15.87 8.99
C ALA A 66 3.65 16.17 9.41
#